data_ed1c904834f3ffce345ad14964bd2f9b
#
_entry.id   ed1c904834f3ffce345ad14964bd2f9b
#
_cell.length_a   1.000
_cell.length_b   1.000
_cell.length_c   1.000
_cell.angle_alpha   90.00
_cell.angle_beta   90.00
_cell.angle_gamma   90.00
#
_symmetry.space_group_name_H-M   'P 1'
#
loop_
_entity.id
_entity.type
_entity.pdbx_description
1 polymer ?
#
loop_
_entity_poly.entity_id
_entity_poly.type
_entity_poly.pdbx_seq_one_letter_code
_entity_poly.pdbx_strand_id
1 'polypeptide(L)'
;AVSGSVNGWRQIGSPGGITESSYGRWLIVKLSLVAVVVVVAAVSRAVLHRSSTSSAAVPLALSAAPVDEPRQAGGERLRASVWLEVVGVALVVAATSGLVDSPPPELDAPTNQLVSTVQGDRIAQVELEPAITGGTVMHVTITSPRGGLDRADEITVTAELVADGIGPIDIDTIDSGPNHVIADDANFPVPGLWTVEVTARYGEFDQIVFDVDIPVES
;
A
#
# COMPACT_ATOMS: atom_id res chain seq x y z
N ALA A 1 -5.88 10.23 14.15
CA ALA A 1 -4.45 10.41 13.88
C ALA A 1 -3.56 9.30 14.50
N VAL A 2 -4.00 8.64 15.58
CA VAL A 2 -3.18 7.64 16.29
C VAL A 2 -3.09 6.29 15.55
N SER A 3 -4.13 5.88 14.82
CA SER A 3 -4.17 4.58 14.12
C SER A 3 -3.17 4.49 12.94
N GLY A 4 -2.89 5.58 12.26
CA GLY A 4 -1.91 5.60 11.16
C GLY A 4 -0.46 5.43 11.62
N SER A 5 -0.13 5.91 12.82
CA SER A 5 1.22 5.79 13.39
C SER A 5 1.53 4.35 13.82
N VAL A 6 0.53 3.63 14.34
CA VAL A 6 0.68 2.25 14.81
C VAL A 6 0.80 1.27 13.64
N ASN A 7 0.04 1.49 12.55
CA ASN A 7 0.18 0.68 11.34
C ASN A 7 1.53 0.91 10.63
N GLY A 8 1.99 2.16 10.55
CA GLY A 8 3.31 2.46 10.00
C GLY A 8 4.45 1.82 10.80
N TRP A 9 4.33 1.75 12.12
CA TRP A 9 5.33 1.10 12.98
C TRP A 9 5.39 -0.42 12.78
N ARG A 10 4.24 -1.07 12.57
CA ARG A 10 4.18 -2.52 12.30
C ARG A 10 4.76 -2.92 10.94
N GLN A 11 4.66 -2.04 9.93
CA GLN A 11 5.18 -2.29 8.58
C GLN A 11 6.69 -2.11 8.45
N ILE A 12 7.36 -1.44 9.40
CA ILE A 12 8.78 -1.11 9.31
C ILE A 12 9.68 -2.25 9.84
N GLY A 13 9.13 -3.25 10.57
CA GLY A 13 9.80 -4.47 11.04
C GLY A 13 11.15 -4.28 11.78
N SER A 14 12.04 -3.41 11.30
CA SER A 14 13.31 -3.06 11.95
C SER A 14 13.73 -1.61 11.65
N PRO A 15 14.44 -0.93 12.58
CA PRO A 15 14.91 0.45 12.38
C PRO A 15 15.89 0.61 11.19
N GLY A 16 16.56 -0.46 10.76
CA GLY A 16 17.49 -0.45 9.62
C GLY A 16 16.80 -0.33 8.26
N GLY A 17 15.60 -0.88 8.11
CA GLY A 17 14.85 -0.84 6.86
C GLY A 17 14.37 0.57 6.45
N ILE A 18 14.37 1.54 7.38
CA ILE A 18 13.93 2.91 7.10
C ILE A 18 14.92 3.65 6.20
N THR A 19 16.21 3.39 6.32
CA THR A 19 17.25 4.12 5.58
C THR A 19 17.61 3.49 4.25
N GLU A 20 17.35 2.20 4.07
CA GLU A 20 17.74 1.43 2.88
C GLU A 20 16.66 1.41 1.80
N SER A 21 15.39 1.50 2.19
CA SER A 21 14.27 1.52 1.23
C SER A 21 14.03 2.92 0.64
N SER A 22 13.60 2.97 -0.62
CA SER A 22 13.17 4.21 -1.28
C SER A 22 12.02 4.88 -0.52
N TYR A 23 11.09 4.08 0.00
CA TYR A 23 9.98 4.53 0.83
C TYR A 23 10.45 5.20 2.13
N GLY A 24 11.40 4.59 2.85
CA GLY A 24 11.93 5.14 4.09
C GLY A 24 12.64 6.47 3.89
N ARG A 25 13.39 6.64 2.79
CA ARG A 25 14.00 7.92 2.42
C ARG A 25 12.95 9.00 2.17
N TRP A 26 11.89 8.70 1.43
CA TRP A 26 10.78 9.63 1.21
C TRP A 26 10.01 9.96 2.49
N LEU A 27 9.86 8.98 3.40
CA LEU A 27 9.25 9.21 4.70
C LEU A 27 10.08 10.17 5.56
N ILE A 28 11.41 10.02 5.59
CA ILE A 28 12.32 10.94 6.31
C ILE A 28 12.24 12.34 5.71
N VAL A 29 12.27 12.47 4.39
CA VAL A 29 12.12 13.77 3.70
C VAL A 29 10.80 14.44 4.08
N LYS A 30 9.70 13.69 4.06
CA LYS A 30 8.38 14.21 4.46
C LYS A 30 8.35 14.69 5.91
N LEU A 31 8.84 13.88 6.84
CA LEU A 31 8.88 14.25 8.25
C LEU A 31 9.76 15.47 8.51
N SER A 32 10.92 15.55 7.84
CA SER A 32 11.81 16.70 7.93
C SER A 32 11.14 17.96 7.38
N LEU A 33 10.44 17.87 6.27
CA LEU A 33 9.74 18.99 5.66
C LEU A 33 8.60 19.49 6.56
N VAL A 34 7.81 18.57 7.14
CA VAL A 34 6.75 18.92 8.11
C VAL A 34 7.35 19.60 9.33
N ALA A 35 8.46 19.10 9.86
CA ALA A 35 9.14 19.72 11.01
C ALA A 35 9.60 21.14 10.68
N VAL A 36 10.17 21.39 9.52
CA VAL A 36 10.58 22.73 9.06
C VAL A 36 9.37 23.66 8.97
N VAL A 37 8.26 23.22 8.37
CA VAL A 37 7.03 24.03 8.26
C VAL A 37 6.48 24.38 9.64
N VAL A 38 6.45 23.43 10.56
CA VAL A 38 5.98 23.68 11.95
C VAL A 38 6.88 24.68 12.68
N VAL A 39 8.20 24.56 12.51
CA VAL A 39 9.15 25.52 13.12
C VAL A 39 8.98 26.91 12.54
N VAL A 40 8.84 27.03 11.22
CA VAL A 40 8.61 28.34 10.57
C VAL A 40 7.30 28.95 11.03
N ALA A 41 6.22 28.18 11.08
CA ALA A 41 4.93 28.65 11.58
C ALA A 41 4.99 29.09 13.05
N ALA A 42 5.71 28.35 13.91
CA ALA A 42 5.90 28.69 15.31
C ALA A 42 6.70 29.99 15.47
N VAL A 43 7.77 30.17 14.69
CA VAL A 43 8.58 31.40 14.69
C VAL A 43 7.76 32.59 14.20
N SER A 44 7.03 32.46 13.09
CA SER A 44 6.14 33.51 12.57
C SER A 44 5.10 33.93 13.61
N ARG A 45 4.50 32.96 14.30
CA ARG A 45 3.54 33.22 15.37
C ARG A 45 4.17 33.93 16.57
N ALA A 46 5.38 33.52 17.00
CA ALA A 46 6.09 34.15 18.09
C ALA A 46 6.48 35.60 17.77
N VAL A 47 6.89 35.89 16.54
CA VAL A 47 7.21 37.27 16.11
C VAL A 47 5.96 38.14 16.11
N LEU A 48 4.82 37.64 15.61
CA LEU A 48 3.55 38.37 15.61
C LEU A 48 3.05 38.65 17.05
N HIS A 49 3.15 37.69 17.96
CA HIS A 49 2.78 37.91 19.37
C HIS A 49 3.66 38.93 20.09
N ARG A 50 4.96 38.95 19.78
CA ARG A 50 5.87 39.97 20.38
C ARG A 50 5.57 41.38 19.86
N SER A 51 5.12 41.52 18.63
CA SER A 51 4.72 42.82 18.06
C SER A 51 3.42 43.35 18.65
N SER A 52 2.51 42.46 19.05
CA SER A 52 1.21 42.83 19.63
C SER A 52 1.30 43.28 21.09
N THR A 53 2.30 42.81 21.85
CA THR A 53 2.49 43.20 23.28
C THR A 53 3.17 44.54 23.43
N SER A 54 3.76 45.13 22.38
CA SER A 54 4.42 46.46 22.47
C SER A 54 3.48 47.64 22.28
N SER A 55 2.18 47.41 22.00
CA SER A 55 1.20 48.46 21.68
C SER A 55 0.28 48.83 22.85
N ALA A 56 0.53 48.35 24.07
CA ALA A 56 -0.35 48.55 25.22
C ALA A 56 0.14 49.58 26.24
N ALA A 57 0.91 50.60 25.83
CA ALA A 57 1.22 51.75 26.67
C ALA A 57 1.29 53.04 25.87
N VAL A 58 0.12 53.59 25.54
CA VAL A 58 0.03 54.98 25.07
C VAL A 58 -0.52 55.80 26.22
N PRO A 59 0.28 56.70 26.84
CA PRO A 59 -0.25 57.73 27.73
C PRO A 59 -1.04 58.74 26.90
N LEU A 60 -2.22 59.11 27.37
CA LEU A 60 -3.00 60.23 26.85
C LEU A 60 -2.16 61.52 26.97
N ALA A 61 -1.54 61.96 25.88
CA ALA A 61 -1.07 63.31 25.74
C ALA A 61 -1.56 63.84 24.39
N LEU A 62 -2.47 64.78 24.45
CA LEU A 62 -2.93 65.61 23.33
C LEU A 62 -1.73 66.34 22.74
N SER A 63 -1.34 66.04 21.51
CA SER A 63 -0.64 67.00 20.65
C SER A 63 -0.79 66.59 19.19
N ALA A 64 -1.37 67.51 18.42
CA ALA A 64 -1.53 67.39 17.00
C ALA A 64 -0.16 67.60 16.31
N ALA A 65 0.33 66.58 15.62
CA ALA A 65 1.40 66.66 14.66
C ALA A 65 1.08 65.78 13.44
N PRO A 66 1.50 66.14 12.23
CA PRO A 66 1.05 65.49 10.99
C PRO A 66 1.53 64.03 10.94
N VAL A 67 0.61 63.18 10.51
CA VAL A 67 0.81 61.76 10.29
C VAL A 67 1.62 61.55 9.03
N ASP A 68 2.93 61.45 9.15
CA ASP A 68 3.78 60.87 8.12
C ASP A 68 3.68 59.34 8.24
N GLU A 69 3.19 58.76 7.17
CA GLU A 69 2.95 57.32 7.09
C GLU A 69 4.26 56.51 6.93
N PRO A 70 4.49 55.53 7.77
CA PRO A 70 5.29 54.35 7.40
C PRO A 70 4.45 53.10 7.51
N ARG A 71 3.35 53.00 6.73
CA ARG A 71 2.51 51.79 6.71
C ARG A 71 2.93 50.77 5.69
N GLN A 72 3.93 51.04 4.81
CA GLN A 72 4.33 50.14 3.72
C GLN A 72 5.23 48.99 4.17
N ALA A 73 6.07 49.14 5.15
CA ALA A 73 7.02 48.10 5.59
C ALA A 73 6.36 46.90 6.32
N GLY A 74 5.16 47.08 6.89
CA GLY A 74 4.41 45.98 7.50
C GLY A 74 3.75 45.05 6.53
N GLY A 75 3.27 45.57 5.41
CA GLY A 75 2.56 44.79 4.39
C GLY A 75 3.47 43.82 3.60
N GLU A 76 4.70 44.23 3.33
CA GLU A 76 5.67 43.40 2.61
C GLU A 76 6.14 42.21 3.46
N ARG A 77 6.37 42.40 4.74
CA ARG A 77 6.74 41.33 5.69
C ARG A 77 5.61 40.34 5.88
N LEU A 78 4.37 40.80 5.91
CA LEU A 78 3.20 39.93 6.02
C LEU A 78 3.02 39.11 4.74
N ARG A 79 3.18 39.73 3.58
CA ARG A 79 3.13 39.03 2.28
C ARG A 79 4.24 37.98 2.18
N ALA A 80 5.47 38.31 2.57
CA ALA A 80 6.58 37.35 2.57
C ALA A 80 6.33 36.15 3.48
N SER A 81 5.74 36.36 4.68
CA SER A 81 5.36 35.29 5.60
C SER A 81 4.29 34.37 5.01
N VAL A 82 3.24 34.94 4.43
CA VAL A 82 2.17 34.16 3.78
C VAL A 82 2.70 33.36 2.59
N TRP A 83 3.57 33.97 1.75
CA TRP A 83 4.21 33.27 0.64
C TRP A 83 5.07 32.09 1.12
N LEU A 84 5.81 32.26 2.20
CA LEU A 84 6.64 31.20 2.76
C LEU A 84 5.77 30.03 3.26
N GLU A 85 4.63 30.31 3.88
CA GLU A 85 3.66 29.29 4.31
C GLU A 85 3.05 28.55 3.12
N VAL A 86 2.65 29.26 2.06
CA VAL A 86 2.09 28.66 0.85
C VAL A 86 3.12 27.75 0.17
N VAL A 87 4.36 28.21 0.03
CA VAL A 87 5.45 27.39 -0.52
C VAL A 87 5.71 26.17 0.33
N GLY A 88 5.71 26.32 1.67
CA GLY A 88 5.87 25.20 2.59
C GLY A 88 4.79 24.13 2.43
N VAL A 89 3.54 24.55 2.35
CA VAL A 89 2.40 23.64 2.11
C VAL A 89 2.53 22.95 0.74
N ALA A 90 2.87 23.68 -0.31
CA ALA A 90 3.07 23.13 -1.65
C ALA A 90 4.17 22.06 -1.67
N LEU A 91 5.27 22.27 -0.97
CA LEU A 91 6.36 21.31 -0.83
C LEU A 91 5.92 20.04 -0.05
N VAL A 92 5.11 20.19 1.00
CA VAL A 92 4.55 19.04 1.74
C VAL A 92 3.64 18.22 0.84
N VAL A 93 2.79 18.88 0.04
CA VAL A 93 1.90 18.20 -0.91
C VAL A 93 2.71 17.47 -1.97
N ALA A 94 3.72 18.10 -2.56
CA ALA A 94 4.60 17.46 -3.56
C ALA A 94 5.33 16.24 -2.98
N ALA A 95 5.88 16.35 -1.77
CA ALA A 95 6.53 15.21 -1.10
C ALA A 95 5.54 14.09 -0.76
N THR A 96 4.29 14.43 -0.45
CA THR A 96 3.24 13.43 -0.20
C THR A 96 2.86 12.71 -1.47
N SER A 97 2.76 13.41 -2.61
CA SER A 97 2.50 12.79 -3.92
C SER A 97 3.61 11.80 -4.30
N GLY A 98 4.87 12.18 -4.12
CA GLY A 98 5.99 11.24 -4.38
C GLY A 98 5.99 10.01 -3.48
N LEU A 99 5.46 10.12 -2.25
CA LEU A 99 5.33 8.98 -1.35
C LEU A 99 4.21 8.01 -1.77
N VAL A 100 3.11 8.54 -2.31
CA VAL A 100 1.98 7.71 -2.80
C VAL A 100 2.39 6.89 -4.03
N ASP A 101 3.24 7.45 -4.89
CA ASP A 101 3.75 6.76 -6.08
C ASP A 101 4.91 5.78 -5.78
N SER A 102 5.46 5.80 -4.57
CA SER A 102 6.52 4.88 -4.17
C SER A 102 5.89 3.58 -3.64
N PRO A 103 6.22 2.41 -4.23
CA PRO A 103 5.77 1.14 -3.67
C PRO A 103 6.27 1.03 -2.22
N PRO A 104 5.48 0.46 -1.30
CA PRO A 104 5.95 0.14 0.03
C PRO A 104 7.22 -0.72 -0.07
N PRO A 105 8.13 -0.67 0.93
CA PRO A 105 9.25 -1.59 0.94
C PRO A 105 8.66 -3.00 0.92
N GLU A 106 8.97 -3.73 -0.15
CA GLU A 106 8.82 -5.17 -0.12
C GLU A 106 9.77 -5.61 1.00
N LEU A 107 9.22 -5.89 2.15
CA LEU A 107 9.87 -6.80 3.07
C LEU A 107 10.17 -8.04 2.22
N ASP A 108 11.26 -8.75 2.43
CA ASP A 108 11.54 -10.06 1.85
C ASP A 108 10.43 -11.05 2.28
N ALA A 109 9.20 -10.68 2.04
CA ALA A 109 8.05 -11.54 2.15
C ALA A 109 8.13 -12.47 0.94
N PRO A 110 8.09 -13.77 1.16
CA PRO A 110 8.02 -14.71 0.08
C PRO A 110 6.94 -14.28 -0.90
N THR A 111 7.29 -14.27 -2.18
CA THR A 111 6.47 -13.65 -3.23
C THR A 111 5.16 -14.42 -3.36
N ASN A 112 4.04 -13.73 -3.19
CA ASN A 112 2.75 -14.30 -3.57
C ASN A 112 2.71 -14.43 -5.08
N GLN A 113 2.26 -15.57 -5.57
CA GLN A 113 2.10 -15.81 -7.01
C GLN A 113 0.63 -15.96 -7.34
N LEU A 114 0.14 -15.12 -8.24
CA LEU A 114 -1.19 -15.21 -8.81
C LEU A 114 -1.06 -15.51 -10.30
N VAL A 115 -1.55 -16.66 -10.70
CA VAL A 115 -1.58 -17.08 -12.12
C VAL A 115 -3.02 -17.30 -12.55
N SER A 116 -3.32 -16.92 -13.77
CA SER A 116 -4.66 -17.08 -14.36
C SER A 116 -4.57 -17.82 -15.69
N THR A 117 -5.48 -18.76 -15.89
CA THR A 117 -5.65 -19.44 -17.17
C THR A 117 -7.10 -19.32 -17.65
N VAL A 118 -7.28 -19.37 -18.97
CA VAL A 118 -8.59 -19.25 -19.61
C VAL A 118 -8.92 -20.55 -20.34
N GLN A 119 -10.07 -21.13 -20.01
CA GLN A 119 -10.58 -22.30 -20.72
C GLN A 119 -12.04 -22.09 -21.12
N GLY A 120 -12.28 -22.05 -22.41
CA GLY A 120 -13.61 -21.72 -22.94
C GLY A 120 -14.04 -20.29 -22.61
N ASP A 121 -15.13 -20.16 -21.87
CA ASP A 121 -15.66 -18.86 -21.37
C ASP A 121 -15.41 -18.66 -19.87
N ARG A 122 -14.46 -19.38 -19.29
CA ARG A 122 -14.13 -19.32 -17.87
C ARG A 122 -12.66 -19.03 -17.63
N ILE A 123 -12.38 -18.42 -16.50
CA ILE A 123 -11.03 -18.05 -16.04
C ILE A 123 -10.83 -18.71 -14.69
N ALA A 124 -9.82 -19.55 -14.56
CA ALA A 124 -9.32 -20.00 -13.26
C ALA A 124 -8.16 -19.12 -12.84
N GLN A 125 -8.17 -18.72 -11.58
CA GLN A 125 -7.10 -17.98 -10.91
C GLN A 125 -6.62 -18.82 -9.74
N VAL A 126 -5.33 -19.08 -9.70
CA VAL A 126 -4.65 -19.78 -8.60
C VAL A 126 -3.66 -18.83 -7.98
N GLU A 127 -3.78 -18.63 -6.67
CA GLU A 127 -2.88 -17.79 -5.87
C GLU A 127 -2.25 -18.62 -4.77
N LEU A 128 -0.93 -18.55 -4.65
CA LEU A 128 -0.15 -19.14 -3.56
C LEU A 128 0.37 -18.04 -2.63
N GLU A 129 0.12 -18.19 -1.33
CA GLU A 129 0.52 -17.26 -0.28
C GLU A 129 1.28 -17.95 0.87
N PRO A 130 2.59 -17.92 0.87
CA PRO A 130 3.54 -17.55 -0.16
C PRO A 130 3.83 -18.67 -1.17
N ALA A 131 4.36 -18.36 -2.35
CA ALA A 131 4.76 -19.36 -3.35
C ALA A 131 6.16 -19.91 -3.08
N ILE A 132 6.31 -20.64 -1.98
CA ILE A 132 7.56 -21.27 -1.54
C ILE A 132 7.35 -22.75 -1.26
N THR A 133 8.48 -23.48 -1.17
CA THR A 133 8.46 -24.90 -0.77
C THR A 133 7.90 -25.11 0.64
N GLY A 134 7.19 -26.21 0.84
CA GLY A 134 6.53 -26.56 2.09
C GLY A 134 5.04 -26.23 2.06
N GLY A 135 4.47 -26.04 3.26
CA GLY A 135 3.06 -25.70 3.40
C GLY A 135 2.77 -24.25 3.03
N THR A 136 1.80 -24.03 2.17
CA THR A 136 1.36 -22.70 1.75
C THR A 136 -0.16 -22.66 1.67
N VAL A 137 -0.73 -21.45 1.76
CA VAL A 137 -2.15 -21.25 1.51
C VAL A 137 -2.37 -21.08 0.00
N MET A 138 -3.31 -21.85 -0.55
CA MET A 138 -3.68 -21.72 -1.95
C MET A 138 -5.14 -21.32 -2.08
N HIS A 139 -5.37 -20.28 -2.87
CA HIS A 139 -6.70 -19.82 -3.25
C HIS A 139 -6.96 -20.18 -4.71
N VAL A 140 -8.10 -20.81 -4.98
CA VAL A 140 -8.56 -21.08 -6.34
C VAL A 140 -9.90 -20.41 -6.55
N THR A 141 -9.97 -19.54 -7.56
CA THR A 141 -11.20 -18.82 -7.92
C THR A 141 -11.52 -19.02 -9.40
N ILE A 142 -12.76 -19.39 -9.70
CA ILE A 142 -13.23 -19.54 -11.07
C ILE A 142 -14.25 -18.47 -11.38
N THR A 143 -14.00 -17.69 -12.44
CA THR A 143 -14.86 -16.58 -12.87
C THR A 143 -15.27 -16.74 -14.33
N SER A 144 -16.37 -16.09 -14.72
CA SER A 144 -16.79 -15.95 -16.10
C SER A 144 -16.65 -14.50 -16.56
N PRO A 145 -15.99 -14.20 -17.69
CA PRO A 145 -15.85 -12.86 -18.23
C PRO A 145 -17.20 -12.17 -18.52
N ARG A 146 -18.26 -12.94 -18.67
CA ARG A 146 -19.62 -12.44 -18.92
C ARG A 146 -20.40 -12.12 -17.67
N GLY A 147 -19.81 -12.31 -16.47
CA GLY A 147 -20.47 -12.03 -15.19
C GLY A 147 -21.57 -13.02 -14.80
N GLY A 148 -21.76 -14.10 -15.56
CA GLY A 148 -22.61 -15.23 -15.18
C GLY A 148 -21.94 -16.03 -14.06
N LEU A 149 -22.62 -16.22 -12.94
CA LEU A 149 -22.17 -17.04 -11.82
C LEU A 149 -22.83 -18.43 -11.94
N ASP A 150 -22.47 -19.21 -12.96
CA ASP A 150 -22.74 -20.64 -12.89
C ASP A 150 -21.85 -21.20 -11.81
N ARG A 151 -22.45 -21.67 -10.73
CA ARG A 151 -21.72 -22.24 -9.62
C ARG A 151 -21.26 -23.64 -9.99
N ALA A 152 -19.96 -23.92 -9.78
CA ALA A 152 -19.47 -25.28 -9.80
C ALA A 152 -20.07 -26.08 -8.63
N ASP A 153 -20.49 -27.31 -8.90
CA ASP A 153 -20.97 -28.23 -7.87
C ASP A 153 -19.82 -28.76 -7.03
N GLU A 154 -18.65 -28.88 -7.65
CA GLU A 154 -17.44 -29.38 -7.03
C GLU A 154 -16.20 -28.81 -7.72
N ILE A 155 -15.19 -28.47 -6.95
CA ILE A 155 -13.88 -28.06 -7.44
C ILE A 155 -12.85 -28.97 -6.75
N THR A 156 -12.10 -29.71 -7.57
CA THR A 156 -10.97 -30.53 -7.10
C THR A 156 -9.68 -29.97 -7.65
N VAL A 157 -8.60 -30.11 -6.88
CA VAL A 157 -7.29 -29.56 -7.23
C VAL A 157 -6.23 -30.61 -7.03
N THR A 158 -5.39 -30.79 -8.06
CA THR A 158 -4.18 -31.59 -7.96
C THR A 158 -2.97 -30.78 -8.40
N ALA A 159 -1.79 -31.15 -7.96
CA ALA A 159 -0.54 -30.51 -8.37
C ALA A 159 0.50 -31.54 -8.79
N GLU A 160 1.23 -31.26 -9.86
CA GLU A 160 2.32 -32.11 -10.33
C GLU A 160 3.55 -31.27 -10.73
N LEU A 161 4.73 -31.84 -10.53
CA LEU A 161 5.99 -31.32 -11.06
C LEU A 161 6.48 -32.27 -12.16
N VAL A 162 6.03 -32.00 -13.37
CA VAL A 162 6.26 -32.87 -14.53
C VAL A 162 7.76 -33.08 -14.79
N ALA A 163 8.57 -32.03 -14.60
CA ALA A 163 10.01 -32.07 -14.86
C ALA A 163 10.74 -33.10 -13.99
N ASP A 164 10.29 -33.34 -12.77
CA ASP A 164 10.90 -34.26 -11.80
C ASP A 164 10.07 -35.54 -11.59
N GLY A 165 8.95 -35.71 -12.30
CA GLY A 165 8.06 -36.84 -12.18
C GLY A 165 7.41 -36.97 -10.81
N ILE A 166 7.11 -35.83 -10.16
CA ILE A 166 6.45 -35.77 -8.85
C ILE A 166 4.97 -35.47 -9.08
N GLY A 167 4.10 -36.28 -8.50
CA GLY A 167 2.65 -36.12 -8.55
C GLY A 167 1.96 -37.09 -9.52
N PRO A 168 0.65 -36.88 -9.79
CA PRO A 168 -0.19 -35.84 -9.19
C PRO A 168 -0.38 -36.01 -7.67
N ILE A 169 -0.41 -34.89 -6.95
CA ILE A 169 -0.67 -34.81 -5.51
C ILE A 169 -2.05 -34.19 -5.35
N ASP A 170 -2.95 -34.88 -4.65
CA ASP A 170 -4.25 -34.30 -4.31
C ASP A 170 -4.08 -33.18 -3.28
N ILE A 171 -4.71 -32.03 -3.54
CA ILE A 171 -4.73 -30.89 -2.65
C ILE A 171 -6.10 -30.80 -1.98
N ASP A 172 -6.13 -31.00 -0.66
CA ASP A 172 -7.35 -30.87 0.12
C ASP A 172 -7.84 -29.42 0.14
N THR A 173 -9.05 -29.18 -0.34
CA THR A 173 -9.64 -27.85 -0.42
C THR A 173 -10.93 -27.74 0.39
N ILE A 174 -11.18 -26.53 0.88
CA ILE A 174 -12.39 -26.17 1.62
C ILE A 174 -13.17 -25.15 0.77
N ASP A 175 -14.48 -25.39 0.60
CA ASP A 175 -15.36 -24.42 -0.09
C ASP A 175 -15.47 -23.13 0.76
N SER A 176 -15.00 -22.02 0.19
CA SER A 176 -14.99 -20.69 0.81
C SER A 176 -15.98 -19.71 0.19
N GLY A 177 -16.70 -20.15 -0.83
CA GLY A 177 -17.72 -19.34 -1.50
C GLY A 177 -18.05 -19.83 -2.89
N PRO A 178 -18.94 -19.15 -3.61
CA PRO A 178 -19.28 -19.53 -4.97
C PRO A 178 -18.04 -19.54 -5.87
N ASN A 179 -17.69 -20.73 -6.40
CA ASN A 179 -16.53 -20.91 -7.28
C ASN A 179 -15.19 -20.51 -6.65
N HIS A 180 -15.09 -20.57 -5.32
CA HIS A 180 -13.88 -20.24 -4.57
C HIS A 180 -13.59 -21.31 -3.53
N VAL A 181 -12.44 -21.96 -3.66
CA VAL A 181 -11.94 -22.92 -2.68
C VAL A 181 -10.58 -22.49 -2.15
N ILE A 182 -10.28 -22.89 -0.93
CA ILE A 182 -9.02 -22.60 -0.22
C ILE A 182 -8.41 -23.90 0.25
N ALA A 183 -7.11 -24.07 0.03
CA ALA A 183 -6.30 -25.06 0.71
C ALA A 183 -5.42 -24.36 1.74
N ASP A 184 -5.64 -24.64 3.03
CA ASP A 184 -4.86 -24.01 4.11
C ASP A 184 -3.46 -24.60 4.28
N ASP A 185 -3.19 -25.78 3.67
CA ASP A 185 -1.91 -26.49 3.77
C ASP A 185 -1.60 -27.19 2.43
N ALA A 186 -1.56 -26.43 1.35
CA ALA A 186 -1.05 -26.95 0.07
C ALA A 186 0.46 -27.16 0.19
N ASN A 187 0.92 -28.39 0.00
CA ASN A 187 2.32 -28.73 0.24
C ASN A 187 3.08 -28.98 -1.07
N PHE A 188 4.07 -28.10 -1.34
CA PHE A 188 4.99 -28.21 -2.47
C PHE A 188 6.38 -28.62 -1.98
N PRO A 189 6.76 -29.92 -2.04
CA PRO A 189 7.95 -30.43 -1.36
C PRO A 189 9.29 -29.95 -1.95
N VAL A 190 9.31 -29.48 -3.20
CA VAL A 190 10.51 -29.02 -3.88
C VAL A 190 10.21 -27.78 -4.74
N PRO A 191 11.20 -26.90 -4.97
CA PRO A 191 11.01 -25.73 -5.82
C PRO A 191 10.92 -26.16 -7.29
N GLY A 192 10.22 -25.39 -8.11
CA GLY A 192 10.07 -25.65 -9.54
C GLY A 192 8.82 -25.04 -10.13
N LEU A 193 8.60 -25.32 -11.40
CA LEU A 193 7.38 -24.93 -12.10
C LEU A 193 6.35 -26.06 -11.97
N TRP A 194 5.43 -25.87 -11.04
CA TRP A 194 4.36 -26.82 -10.77
C TRP A 194 3.17 -26.56 -11.67
N THR A 195 2.58 -27.61 -12.20
CA THR A 195 1.29 -27.56 -12.89
C THR A 195 0.19 -27.91 -11.90
N VAL A 196 -0.67 -26.94 -11.62
CA VAL A 196 -1.86 -27.10 -10.78
C VAL A 196 -3.04 -27.35 -11.71
N GLU A 197 -3.60 -28.56 -11.65
CA GLU A 197 -4.81 -28.91 -12.37
C GLU A 197 -6.02 -28.60 -11.47
N VAL A 198 -6.91 -27.77 -11.97
CA VAL A 198 -8.17 -27.40 -11.32
C VAL A 198 -9.31 -27.98 -12.15
N THR A 199 -10.02 -28.95 -11.60
CA THR A 199 -11.21 -29.54 -12.21
C THR A 199 -12.46 -28.97 -11.56
N ALA A 200 -13.28 -28.27 -12.34
CA ALA A 200 -14.57 -27.76 -11.93
C ALA A 200 -15.70 -28.55 -12.59
N ARG A 201 -16.59 -29.12 -11.80
CA ARG A 201 -17.75 -29.88 -12.26
C ARG A 201 -19.02 -29.05 -12.19
N TYR A 202 -19.79 -29.07 -13.26
CA TYR A 202 -21.07 -28.37 -13.41
C TYR A 202 -22.17 -29.39 -13.80
N GLY A 203 -22.88 -29.90 -12.82
CA GLY A 203 -23.86 -30.97 -13.04
C GLY A 203 -23.24 -32.34 -13.14
N GLU A 204 -23.96 -33.28 -13.73
CA GLU A 204 -23.60 -34.70 -13.72
C GLU A 204 -22.55 -35.07 -14.80
N PHE A 205 -22.55 -34.36 -15.95
CA PHE A 205 -21.76 -34.71 -17.12
C PHE A 205 -20.88 -33.58 -17.68
N ASP A 206 -20.90 -32.44 -17.04
CA ASP A 206 -20.17 -31.25 -17.52
C ASP A 206 -19.04 -30.91 -16.56
N GLN A 207 -17.82 -30.92 -17.06
CA GLN A 207 -16.63 -30.51 -16.31
C GLN A 207 -15.66 -29.72 -17.19
N ILE A 208 -14.92 -28.83 -16.54
CA ILE A 208 -13.87 -28.05 -17.16
C ILE A 208 -12.59 -28.25 -16.36
N VAL A 209 -11.51 -28.51 -17.07
CA VAL A 209 -10.18 -28.70 -16.49
C VAL A 209 -9.30 -27.51 -16.86
N PHE A 210 -8.61 -26.95 -15.90
CA PHE A 210 -7.68 -25.83 -16.07
C PHE A 210 -6.30 -26.28 -15.63
N ASP A 211 -5.32 -26.12 -16.48
CA ASP A 211 -3.91 -26.29 -16.14
C ASP A 211 -3.28 -24.93 -15.89
N VAL A 212 -2.69 -24.77 -14.72
CA VAL A 212 -2.08 -23.51 -14.25
C VAL A 212 -0.64 -23.78 -13.85
N ASP A 213 0.30 -23.27 -14.63
CA ASP A 213 1.72 -23.39 -14.31
C ASP A 213 2.13 -22.27 -13.33
N ILE A 214 2.58 -22.66 -12.14
CA ILE A 214 2.91 -21.75 -11.06
C ILE A 214 4.34 -21.99 -10.55
N PRO A 215 5.22 -20.98 -10.51
CA PRO A 215 6.55 -21.14 -9.99
C PRO A 215 6.52 -21.16 -8.46
N VAL A 216 7.19 -22.16 -7.88
CA VAL A 216 7.41 -22.29 -6.42
C VAL A 216 8.89 -22.11 -6.14
N GLU A 217 9.21 -21.15 -5.27
CA GLU A 217 10.58 -20.83 -4.89
C GLU A 217 11.05 -21.64 -3.66
N SER A 218 12.35 -21.59 -3.37
CA SER A 218 12.96 -22.32 -2.24
C SER A 218 12.94 -21.48 -0.95
#